data_fe898570fbca20b1a95e3f3cdb756802
#
_entry.id   fe898570fbca20b1a95e3f3cdb756802
#
_cell.length_a   1.000
_cell.length_b   1.000
_cell.length_c   1.000
_cell.angle_alpha   90.00
_cell.angle_beta   90.00
_cell.angle_gamma   90.00
#
_symmetry.space_group_name_H-M   'P 1'
#
loop_
_entity.id
_entity.type
_entity.pdbx_description
1 polymer ?
#
loop_
_entity_poly.entity_id
_entity_poly.type
_entity_poly.pdbx_seq_one_letter_code
_entity_poly.pdbx_strand_id
1 'polypeptide(L)'
;MNNDFIKDLSLIGKKNLKKIIIVDNNEINFMLQKENGILIKSYNGGNNDICLSNLGNIICKIMNKKFEDVRDEIKFFKDEIYERVTLGD
;
A
#
# COMPACT_ATOMS: atom_id res chain seq x y z
N MET A 1 -7.20 -11.60 -20.75
CA MET A 1 -7.13 -11.26 -20.14
C MET A 1 -6.72 -10.58 -19.71
N ASN A 2 -6.74 -10.39 -19.44
CA ASN A 2 -6.49 -9.84 -18.95
C ASN A 2 -6.02 -9.08 -18.39
N ASN A 3 -5.80 -8.53 -18.57
CA ASN A 3 -5.29 -7.66 -18.02
C ASN A 3 -5.79 -7.04 -16.95
N ASP A 4 -6.35 -7.40 -16.51
CA ASP A 4 -6.96 -7.29 -15.27
C ASP A 4 -6.07 -6.87 -14.18
N PHE A 5 -4.88 -6.54 -14.47
CA PHE A 5 -3.85 -6.37 -13.50
C PHE A 5 -3.71 -4.94 -13.04
N ILE A 6 -4.29 -4.00 -13.75
CA ILE A 6 -4.33 -2.61 -13.32
C ILE A 6 -5.66 -2.37 -12.64
N LYS A 7 -5.60 -2.08 -11.34
CA LYS A 7 -6.80 -1.82 -10.57
C LYS A 7 -7.18 -0.36 -10.67
N ASP A 8 -8.32 -0.10 -11.28
CA ASP A 8 -8.80 1.27 -11.43
C ASP A 8 -9.84 1.55 -10.33
N LEU A 9 -9.41 2.26 -9.31
CA LEU A 9 -10.28 2.61 -8.19
C LEU A 9 -11.19 3.79 -8.47
N SER A 10 -11.06 4.44 -9.63
CA SER A 10 -11.92 5.56 -9.96
C SER A 10 -13.38 5.15 -10.05
N LEU A 11 -13.64 3.88 -10.33
CA LEU A 11 -15.00 3.33 -10.39
C LEU A 11 -15.66 3.25 -9.02
N ILE A 12 -14.87 3.30 -7.95
CA ILE A 12 -15.40 3.21 -6.59
C ILE A 12 -15.92 4.57 -6.10
N GLY A 13 -15.44 5.64 -6.70
CA GLY A 13 -15.81 6.99 -6.30
C GLY A 13 -14.73 7.65 -5.44
N LYS A 14 -14.61 8.96 -5.60
CA LYS A 14 -13.52 9.73 -4.97
C LYS A 14 -13.54 9.68 -3.44
N LYS A 15 -14.71 9.60 -2.85
CA LYS A 15 -14.83 9.58 -1.39
C LYS A 15 -14.22 8.31 -0.80
N ASN A 16 -14.36 7.20 -1.52
CA ASN A 16 -13.87 5.91 -1.02
C ASN A 16 -12.35 5.80 -1.13
N LEU A 17 -11.74 6.52 -2.07
CA LEU A 17 -10.28 6.52 -2.21
C LEU A 17 -9.57 7.03 -0.96
N LYS A 18 -10.25 7.80 -0.15
CA LYS A 18 -9.68 8.29 1.11
C LYS A 18 -9.48 7.19 2.16
N LYS A 19 -10.06 6.03 1.94
CA LYS A 19 -10.06 4.93 2.92
C LYS A 19 -9.55 3.63 2.35
N ILE A 20 -8.93 3.66 1.18
CA ILE A 20 -8.47 2.44 0.51
C ILE A 20 -6.95 2.41 0.47
N ILE A 21 -6.38 1.29 0.85
CA ILE A 21 -4.95 1.01 0.71
C ILE A 21 -4.82 -0.20 -0.19
N ILE A 22 -4.01 -0.07 -1.24
CA ILE A 22 -3.69 -1.19 -2.13
C ILE A 22 -2.29 -1.67 -1.76
N VAL A 23 -2.14 -2.96 -1.50
CA VAL A 23 -0.84 -3.56 -1.25
C VAL A 23 -0.55 -4.56 -2.34
N ASP A 24 0.56 -4.40 -3.04
CA ASP A 24 0.93 -5.29 -4.12
C ASP A 24 2.45 -5.30 -4.26
N ASN A 25 2.97 -6.37 -4.82
CA ASN A 25 4.41 -6.48 -5.09
C ASN A 25 4.76 -5.99 -6.51
N ASN A 26 3.80 -5.49 -7.24
CA ASN A 26 4.00 -4.95 -8.58
C ASN A 26 3.27 -3.61 -8.66
N GLU A 27 4.04 -2.53 -8.80
CA GLU A 27 3.47 -1.19 -8.81
C GLU A 27 2.55 -0.92 -9.99
N ILE A 28 2.65 -1.71 -11.06
CA ILE A 28 1.75 -1.59 -12.20
C ILE A 28 0.30 -1.77 -11.76
N ASN A 29 0.07 -2.63 -10.77
CA ASN A 29 -1.29 -2.96 -10.32
C ASN A 29 -1.99 -1.80 -9.62
N PHE A 30 -1.28 -0.76 -9.21
CA PHE A 30 -1.91 0.41 -8.62
C PHE A 30 -1.45 1.72 -9.27
N MET A 31 -0.93 1.65 -10.49
CA MET A 31 -0.37 2.82 -11.15
C MET A 31 -1.38 3.94 -11.40
N LEU A 32 -2.66 3.61 -11.49
CA LEU A 32 -3.71 4.62 -11.67
C LEU A 32 -4.04 5.34 -10.37
N GLN A 33 -3.72 4.75 -9.23
CA GLN A 33 -3.95 5.33 -7.91
C GLN A 33 -2.72 5.16 -7.04
N LYS A 34 -1.59 5.68 -7.49
CA LYS A 34 -0.30 5.50 -6.81
C LYS A 34 -0.31 5.96 -5.36
N GLU A 35 -1.07 6.99 -5.08
CA GLU A 35 -1.13 7.55 -3.73
C GLU A 35 -1.80 6.62 -2.73
N ASN A 36 -2.55 5.64 -3.22
CA ASN A 36 -3.20 4.63 -2.40
C ASN A 36 -2.38 3.34 -2.30
N GLY A 37 -1.26 3.26 -2.99
CA GLY A 37 -0.51 2.03 -3.13
C GLY A 37 0.66 1.93 -2.18
N ILE A 38 0.87 0.73 -1.67
CA ILE A 38 2.07 0.37 -0.91
C ILE A 38 2.72 -0.80 -1.65
N LEU A 39 3.96 -0.60 -2.07
CA LEU A 39 4.73 -1.63 -2.74
C LEU A 39 5.41 -2.50 -1.70
N ILE A 40 5.04 -3.77 -1.67
CA ILE A 40 5.63 -4.73 -0.75
C ILE A 40 6.69 -5.54 -1.48
N LYS A 41 7.71 -5.97 -0.74
CA LYS A 41 8.78 -6.79 -1.30
C LYS A 41 8.21 -8.05 -1.92
N SER A 42 8.69 -8.39 -3.13
CA SER A 42 8.25 -9.59 -3.83
C SER A 42 8.61 -10.84 -3.05
N TYR A 43 7.66 -11.78 -3.00
CA TYR A 43 7.90 -13.07 -2.39
C TYR A 43 8.69 -13.95 -3.36
N ASN A 44 9.83 -14.45 -2.92
CA ASN A 44 10.66 -15.32 -3.73
C ASN A 44 11.20 -16.49 -2.90
N GLY A 45 10.33 -17.08 -2.09
CA GLY A 45 10.67 -18.23 -1.27
C GLY A 45 11.37 -17.90 0.04
N GLY A 46 11.56 -16.61 0.31
CA GLY A 46 12.27 -16.19 1.51
C GLY A 46 11.32 -15.72 2.62
N ASN A 47 11.83 -14.84 3.45
CA ASN A 47 11.13 -14.37 4.63
C ASN A 47 10.37 -13.09 4.39
N ASN A 48 9.28 -13.12 3.62
CA ASN A 48 8.52 -11.89 3.55
C ASN A 48 7.51 -11.75 4.70
N ASP A 49 7.56 -12.65 5.70
CA ASP A 49 6.81 -12.46 6.93
C ASP A 49 7.22 -11.19 7.65
N ILE A 50 8.49 -10.81 7.57
CA ILE A 50 8.98 -9.56 8.16
C ILE A 50 8.32 -8.36 7.49
N CYS A 51 8.22 -8.40 6.16
CA CYS A 51 7.59 -7.31 5.42
C CYS A 51 6.12 -7.19 5.78
N LEU A 52 5.42 -8.32 5.88
CA LEU A 52 4.01 -8.34 6.26
C LEU A 52 3.81 -7.85 7.69
N SER A 53 4.69 -8.25 8.61
CA SER A 53 4.64 -7.79 9.99
C SER A 53 4.87 -6.29 10.07
N ASN A 54 5.86 -5.78 9.35
CA ASN A 54 6.16 -4.36 9.32
C ASN A 54 5.00 -3.57 8.72
N LEU A 55 4.42 -4.09 7.65
CA LEU A 55 3.25 -3.47 7.03
C LEU A 55 2.08 -3.41 8.01
N GLY A 56 1.82 -4.51 8.72
CA GLY A 56 0.78 -4.55 9.73
C GLY A 56 0.98 -3.50 10.81
N ASN A 57 2.22 -3.33 11.28
CA ASN A 57 2.54 -2.33 12.29
C ASN A 57 2.28 -0.91 11.77
N ILE A 58 2.64 -0.64 10.54
CA ILE A 58 2.42 0.68 9.93
C ILE A 58 0.93 0.94 9.76
N ILE A 59 0.18 -0.06 9.29
CA ILE A 59 -1.27 0.08 9.13
C ILE A 59 -1.92 0.34 10.50
N CYS A 60 -1.48 -0.34 11.54
CA CYS A 60 -1.98 -0.08 12.89
C CYS A 60 -1.71 1.36 13.33
N LYS A 61 -0.53 1.89 13.03
CA LYS A 61 -0.24 3.29 13.33
C LYS A 61 -1.19 4.23 12.61
N ILE A 62 -1.47 3.95 11.35
CA ILE A 62 -2.39 4.74 10.55
C ILE A 62 -3.80 4.68 11.15
N MET A 63 -4.25 3.47 11.46
CA MET A 63 -5.61 3.26 11.98
C MET A 63 -5.81 3.87 13.36
N ASN A 64 -4.75 3.97 14.16
CA ASN A 64 -4.84 4.59 15.48
C ASN A 64 -4.86 6.12 15.43
N LYS A 65 -4.52 6.70 14.30
CA LYS A 65 -4.65 8.13 14.07
C LYS A 65 -6.01 8.40 13.45
N LYS A 66 -6.59 9.55 13.79
CA LYS A 66 -7.77 9.99 13.07
C LYS A 66 -7.28 10.66 11.79
N PHE A 67 -7.63 10.08 10.65
CA PHE A 67 -7.23 10.63 9.38
C PHE A 67 -8.46 10.94 8.52
N GLU A 68 -8.35 11.93 7.68
CA GLU A 68 -9.38 12.24 6.70
C GLU A 68 -9.13 11.54 5.38
N ASP A 69 -7.85 11.37 5.03
CA ASP A 69 -7.44 10.80 3.77
C ASP A 69 -6.22 9.91 4.00
N VAL A 70 -6.37 8.61 3.76
CA VAL A 70 -5.30 7.64 3.99
C VAL A 70 -4.08 7.91 3.11
N ARG A 71 -4.28 8.57 1.97
CA ARG A 71 -3.17 8.89 1.07
C ARG A 71 -2.16 9.82 1.74
N ASP A 72 -2.65 10.73 2.58
CA ASP A 72 -1.77 11.62 3.35
C ASP A 72 -0.98 10.82 4.38
N GLU A 73 -1.59 9.82 4.98
CA GLU A 73 -0.90 8.96 5.95
C GLU A 73 0.14 8.08 5.29
N ILE A 74 -0.16 7.54 4.12
CA ILE A 74 0.82 6.77 3.36
C ILE A 74 2.03 7.64 3.01
N LYS A 75 1.78 8.87 2.61
CA LYS A 75 2.84 9.82 2.31
C LYS A 75 3.66 10.16 3.55
N PHE A 76 2.99 10.31 4.69
CA PHE A 76 3.67 10.60 5.96
C PHE A 76 4.62 9.48 6.36
N PHE A 77 4.21 8.23 6.18
CA PHE A 77 5.01 7.07 6.53
C PHE A 77 5.87 6.56 5.37
N LYS A 78 6.00 7.33 4.30
CA LYS A 78 6.63 6.90 3.06
C LYS A 78 8.02 6.30 3.25
N ASP A 79 8.86 6.95 4.04
CA ASP A 79 10.24 6.48 4.25
C ASP A 79 10.25 5.16 5.02
N GLU A 80 9.45 5.06 6.06
CA GLU A 80 9.35 3.84 6.84
C GLU A 80 8.81 2.69 5.99
N ILE A 81 7.80 2.96 5.18
CA ILE A 81 7.23 1.97 4.27
C ILE A 81 8.30 1.50 3.29
N TYR A 82 9.03 2.42 2.72
CA TYR A 82 10.07 2.07 1.76
C TYR A 82 11.12 1.15 2.38
N GLU A 83 11.64 1.52 3.52
CA GLU A 83 12.70 0.75 4.17
C GLU A 83 12.22 -0.61 4.68
N ARG A 84 11.07 -0.66 5.32
CA ARG A 84 10.63 -1.84 6.05
C ARG A 84 9.69 -2.74 5.27
N VAL A 85 9.02 -2.22 4.28
CA VAL A 85 8.01 -2.97 3.52
C VAL A 85 8.48 -3.19 2.09
N THR A 86 8.88 -2.13 1.40
CA THR A 86 9.31 -2.22 0.01
C THR A 86 10.66 -2.91 -0.13
N LEU A 87 11.64 -2.52 0.67
CA LEU A 87 12.96 -3.15 0.67
C LEU A 87 13.03 -4.39 1.56
N GLY A 88 12.21 -4.43 2.60
CA GLY A 88 12.14 -5.59 3.46
C GLY A 88 13.23 -5.69 4.51
N ASP A 89 13.65 -4.58 5.05
CA ASP A 89 14.62 -4.57 6.14
C ASP A 89 13.96 -4.53 7.51
#